data_1d46d2bfd335cc316aaecb626c26b6c7
#
_entry.id   1d46d2bfd335cc316aaecb626c26b6c7
#
_cell.length_a   1.000
_cell.length_b   1.000
_cell.length_c   1.000
_cell.angle_alpha   90.00
_cell.angle_beta   90.00
_cell.angle_gamma   90.00
#
_symmetry.space_group_name_H-M   'P 1'
#
loop_
_entity.id
_entity.type
_entity.pdbx_description
1 polymer ?
#
loop_
_entity_poly.entity_id
_entity_poly.type
_entity_poly.pdbx_seq_one_letter_code
_entity_poly.pdbx_strand_id
1 'polypeptide(L)'
;VKVSIDVASEKLLGAKYENEAHDFDYCIDHHYTNTHYAKKTVVCPDASSAGEVLFMLLEQTGTTIDAKTAEYLYTAISFDTGCFKFSNVRPQTHLAAAKLISFGFDTADINRQLFDVAPMKQLLLEKTVIDNIRTYLDGKVSLCCITQDMLKGLGLEDSETDGMTNVVRRLEGSVVSVTMRQLSDGTIRVSLRSECDFNVADVAACFGGGGHVRAAGCSLDGEPAEAIERIVSVISDKWNETEK
;
A
#
# COMPACT_ATOMS: atom_id res chain seq x y z
N VAL A 1 -21.68 -3.74 -21.00
CA VAL A 1 -20.79 -2.66 -20.56
C VAL A 1 -19.73 -3.28 -19.66
N LYS A 2 -18.43 -3.07 -19.97
CA LYS A 2 -17.30 -3.45 -19.12
C LYS A 2 -16.82 -2.18 -18.41
N VAL A 3 -16.69 -2.24 -17.07
CA VAL A 3 -16.21 -1.12 -16.26
C VAL A 3 -15.07 -1.62 -15.38
N SER A 4 -13.98 -0.91 -15.33
CA SER A 4 -12.91 -1.09 -14.34
C SER A 4 -12.98 0.03 -13.31
N ILE A 5 -12.70 -0.31 -12.06
CA ILE A 5 -12.71 0.62 -10.94
C ILE A 5 -11.42 0.39 -10.16
N ASP A 6 -10.69 1.48 -9.87
CA ASP A 6 -9.47 1.45 -9.06
C ASP A 6 -8.32 0.64 -9.70
N VAL A 7 -8.19 0.72 -11.02
CA VAL A 7 -7.17 0.00 -11.78
C VAL A 7 -6.40 0.98 -12.65
N ALA A 8 -5.16 1.27 -12.26
CA ALA A 8 -4.34 2.31 -12.88
C ALA A 8 -3.75 1.91 -14.25
N SER A 9 -3.63 0.63 -14.56
CA SER A 9 -3.04 0.18 -15.84
C SER A 9 -3.56 -1.19 -16.26
N GLU A 10 -3.39 -1.50 -17.54
CA GLU A 10 -3.75 -2.77 -18.15
C GLU A 10 -3.17 -3.98 -17.40
N LYS A 11 -1.92 -3.86 -16.97
CA LYS A 11 -1.19 -4.92 -16.23
C LYS A 11 -1.86 -5.30 -14.92
N LEU A 12 -2.61 -4.39 -14.32
CA LEU A 12 -3.32 -4.61 -13.05
C LEU A 12 -4.70 -5.25 -13.24
N LEU A 13 -5.21 -5.34 -14.48
CA LEU A 13 -6.45 -6.05 -14.78
C LEU A 13 -6.36 -7.57 -14.57
N GLY A 14 -5.15 -8.08 -14.37
CA GLY A 14 -4.84 -9.50 -14.30
C GLY A 14 -4.76 -10.16 -15.67
N ALA A 15 -4.03 -11.26 -15.76
CA ALA A 15 -3.66 -11.94 -17.01
C ALA A 15 -4.84 -12.23 -17.96
N LYS A 16 -6.03 -12.43 -17.39
CA LYS A 16 -7.25 -12.69 -18.18
C LYS A 16 -7.71 -11.49 -19.00
N TYR A 17 -7.53 -10.27 -18.50
CA TYR A 17 -8.09 -9.06 -19.07
C TYR A 17 -7.03 -8.07 -19.60
N GLU A 18 -5.76 -8.31 -19.36
CA GLU A 18 -4.66 -7.43 -19.78
C GLU A 18 -4.70 -7.17 -21.29
N ASN A 19 -4.89 -8.21 -22.10
CA ASN A 19 -4.98 -8.10 -23.57
C ASN A 19 -6.34 -7.58 -24.06
N GLU A 20 -7.36 -7.49 -23.18
CA GLU A 20 -8.70 -6.98 -23.46
C GLU A 20 -8.92 -5.56 -22.86
N ALA A 21 -7.87 -4.89 -22.43
CA ALA A 21 -7.96 -3.60 -21.73
C ALA A 21 -8.73 -2.54 -22.55
N HIS A 22 -8.52 -2.49 -23.86
CA HIS A 22 -9.20 -1.57 -24.77
C HIS A 22 -10.70 -1.88 -25.00
N ASP A 23 -11.17 -3.04 -24.56
CA ASP A 23 -12.58 -3.42 -24.61
C ASP A 23 -13.39 -2.88 -23.44
N PHE A 24 -12.73 -2.36 -22.41
CA PHE A 24 -13.41 -1.69 -21.32
C PHE A 24 -14.06 -0.39 -21.80
N ASP A 25 -15.36 -0.25 -21.52
CA ASP A 25 -16.11 0.94 -21.91
C ASP A 25 -15.79 2.12 -21.00
N TYR A 26 -15.55 1.86 -19.70
CA TYR A 26 -15.23 2.87 -18.71
C TYR A 26 -14.12 2.40 -17.78
N CYS A 27 -13.26 3.36 -17.38
CA CYS A 27 -12.36 3.24 -16.24
C CYS A 27 -12.65 4.40 -15.28
N ILE A 28 -12.85 4.10 -13.98
CA ILE A 28 -13.05 5.09 -12.93
C ILE A 28 -11.93 4.90 -11.92
N ASP A 29 -11.11 5.94 -11.70
CA ASP A 29 -9.89 5.81 -10.93
C ASP A 29 -9.49 7.12 -10.24
N HIS A 30 -8.57 7.03 -9.28
CA HIS A 30 -7.95 8.17 -8.62
C HIS A 30 -6.41 8.18 -8.72
N HIS A 31 -5.81 7.17 -9.33
CA HIS A 31 -4.36 7.11 -9.49
C HIS A 31 -3.87 8.08 -10.56
N TYR A 32 -2.96 9.00 -10.22
CA TYR A 32 -2.35 9.94 -11.18
C TYR A 32 -1.52 9.22 -12.28
N THR A 33 -1.14 7.96 -12.03
CA THR A 33 -0.38 7.11 -12.98
C THR A 33 -1.28 6.33 -13.94
N ASN A 34 -2.61 6.60 -13.96
CA ASN A 34 -3.54 5.88 -14.82
C ASN A 34 -3.16 6.01 -16.30
N THR A 35 -3.11 4.87 -17.01
CA THR A 35 -2.70 4.78 -18.42
C THR A 35 -3.81 5.11 -19.42
N HIS A 36 -5.03 5.41 -18.95
CA HIS A 36 -6.20 5.73 -19.77
C HIS A 36 -6.54 4.67 -20.83
N TYR A 37 -6.43 3.40 -20.47
CA TYR A 37 -6.59 2.26 -21.38
C TYR A 37 -8.03 2.00 -21.84
N ALA A 38 -9.04 2.44 -21.08
CA ALA A 38 -10.46 2.24 -21.43
C ALA A 38 -10.93 3.28 -22.47
N LYS A 39 -12.05 2.98 -23.16
CA LYS A 39 -12.66 3.90 -24.14
C LYS A 39 -13.00 5.26 -23.55
N LYS A 40 -13.46 5.27 -22.30
CA LYS A 40 -13.71 6.49 -21.51
C LYS A 40 -13.12 6.32 -20.13
N THR A 41 -12.35 7.29 -19.67
CA THR A 41 -11.68 7.24 -18.37
C THR A 41 -12.00 8.50 -17.57
N VAL A 42 -12.41 8.29 -16.32
CA VAL A 42 -12.57 9.36 -15.31
C VAL A 42 -11.48 9.13 -14.27
N VAL A 43 -10.50 10.02 -14.22
CA VAL A 43 -9.43 9.99 -13.21
C VAL A 43 -9.50 11.27 -12.39
N CYS A 44 -9.60 11.13 -11.08
CA CYS A 44 -9.61 12.24 -10.13
C CYS A 44 -8.46 12.09 -9.13
N PRO A 45 -7.22 12.51 -9.46
CA PRO A 45 -6.04 12.30 -8.60
C PRO A 45 -6.12 12.99 -7.25
N ASP A 46 -7.02 13.96 -7.14
CA ASP A 46 -7.28 14.69 -5.91
C ASP A 46 -8.27 13.98 -4.97
N ALA A 47 -8.99 12.98 -5.45
CA ALA A 47 -9.85 12.15 -4.62
C ALA A 47 -9.03 11.17 -3.79
N SER A 48 -9.46 10.89 -2.58
CA SER A 48 -8.76 9.98 -1.67
C SER A 48 -8.83 8.51 -2.08
N SER A 49 -9.84 8.15 -2.88
CA SER A 49 -10.12 6.78 -3.32
C SER A 49 -11.00 6.77 -4.56
N ALA A 50 -11.04 5.65 -5.27
CA ALA A 50 -12.02 5.43 -6.33
C ALA A 50 -13.47 5.45 -5.79
N GLY A 51 -13.68 5.09 -4.52
CA GLY A 51 -14.96 5.21 -3.82
C GLY A 51 -15.43 6.66 -3.71
N GLU A 52 -14.53 7.61 -3.43
CA GLU A 52 -14.84 9.04 -3.41
C GLU A 52 -15.20 9.54 -4.81
N VAL A 53 -14.46 9.13 -5.85
CA VAL A 53 -14.79 9.47 -7.25
C VAL A 53 -16.17 8.96 -7.64
N LEU A 54 -16.49 7.72 -7.32
CA LEU A 54 -17.81 7.15 -7.58
C LEU A 54 -18.92 7.92 -6.85
N PHE A 55 -18.71 8.24 -5.58
CA PHE A 55 -19.67 9.05 -4.82
C PHE A 55 -19.93 10.40 -5.47
N MET A 56 -18.86 11.12 -5.90
CA MET A 56 -18.97 12.39 -6.61
C MET A 56 -19.77 12.26 -7.92
N LEU A 57 -19.53 11.20 -8.69
CA LEU A 57 -20.26 10.95 -9.94
C LEU A 57 -21.75 10.67 -9.68
N LEU A 58 -22.07 9.87 -8.66
CA LEU A 58 -23.47 9.59 -8.29
C LEU A 58 -24.20 10.86 -7.82
N GLU A 59 -23.56 11.71 -7.04
CA GLU A 59 -24.13 13.01 -6.65
C GLU A 59 -24.36 13.93 -7.88
N GLN A 60 -23.38 14.06 -8.76
CA GLN A 60 -23.49 14.91 -9.96
C GLN A 60 -24.59 14.46 -10.91
N THR A 61 -24.81 13.15 -11.02
CA THR A 61 -25.88 12.60 -11.88
C THR A 61 -27.25 12.61 -11.20
N GLY A 62 -27.34 12.99 -9.93
CA GLY A 62 -28.58 12.94 -9.15
C GLY A 62 -29.05 11.52 -8.90
N THR A 63 -28.17 10.53 -9.00
CA THR A 63 -28.50 9.12 -8.77
C THR A 63 -28.76 8.88 -7.30
N THR A 64 -29.93 8.34 -6.97
CA THR A 64 -30.24 7.94 -5.59
C THR A 64 -29.44 6.72 -5.21
N ILE A 65 -28.73 6.77 -4.11
CA ILE A 65 -28.03 5.64 -3.51
C ILE A 65 -28.83 5.11 -2.31
N ASP A 66 -28.75 3.82 -2.07
CA ASP A 66 -29.30 3.19 -0.87
C ASP A 66 -28.25 3.07 0.24
N ALA A 67 -28.70 2.66 1.42
CA ALA A 67 -27.82 2.51 2.58
C ALA A 67 -26.67 1.51 2.32
N LYS A 68 -26.91 0.47 1.52
CA LYS A 68 -25.89 -0.55 1.22
C LYS A 68 -24.82 -0.01 0.27
N THR A 69 -25.22 0.76 -0.73
CA THR A 69 -24.28 1.46 -1.61
C THR A 69 -23.45 2.48 -0.82
N ALA A 70 -24.09 3.24 0.08
CA ALA A 70 -23.41 4.20 0.94
C ALA A 70 -22.38 3.51 1.86
N GLU A 71 -22.71 2.36 2.43
CA GLU A 71 -21.81 1.53 3.23
C GLU A 71 -20.57 1.09 2.42
N TYR A 72 -20.74 0.61 1.19
CA TYR A 72 -19.63 0.20 0.34
C TYR A 72 -18.72 1.37 -0.05
N LEU A 73 -19.29 2.52 -0.41
CA LEU A 73 -18.51 3.72 -0.74
C LEU A 73 -17.73 4.23 0.46
N TYR A 74 -18.33 4.23 1.64
CA TYR A 74 -17.63 4.57 2.89
C TYR A 74 -16.50 3.59 3.19
N THR A 75 -16.75 2.29 3.02
CA THR A 75 -15.73 1.25 3.22
C THR A 75 -14.52 1.48 2.32
N ALA A 76 -14.73 1.78 1.02
CA ALA A 76 -13.65 2.09 0.09
C ALA A 76 -12.86 3.34 0.50
N ILE A 77 -13.56 4.43 0.87
CA ILE A 77 -12.93 5.66 1.36
C ILE A 77 -12.12 5.38 2.64
N SER A 78 -12.70 4.67 3.61
CA SER A 78 -12.02 4.35 4.87
C SER A 78 -10.78 3.50 4.64
N PHE A 79 -10.85 2.50 3.75
CA PHE A 79 -9.73 1.62 3.43
C PHE A 79 -8.56 2.39 2.83
N ASP A 80 -8.78 3.15 1.76
CA ASP A 80 -7.73 3.89 1.05
C ASP A 80 -7.12 5.04 1.83
N THR A 81 -7.86 5.55 2.80
CA THR A 81 -7.39 6.62 3.71
C THR A 81 -6.77 6.10 5.00
N GLY A 82 -6.72 4.77 5.19
CA GLY A 82 -6.28 4.16 6.44
C GLY A 82 -7.08 4.65 7.64
N CYS A 83 -8.41 4.66 7.53
CA CYS A 83 -9.31 5.28 8.50
C CYS A 83 -9.02 6.78 8.68
N PHE A 84 -8.92 7.52 7.58
CA PHE A 84 -8.70 8.98 7.53
C PHE A 84 -7.37 9.45 8.15
N LYS A 85 -6.34 8.59 8.16
CA LYS A 85 -5.00 8.90 8.72
C LYS A 85 -3.97 9.31 7.68
N PHE A 86 -4.19 8.97 6.39
CA PHE A 86 -3.18 9.18 5.36
C PHE A 86 -3.24 10.58 4.75
N SER A 87 -2.17 10.97 4.05
CA SER A 87 -2.01 12.30 3.47
C SER A 87 -2.91 12.59 2.25
N ASN A 88 -3.58 11.58 1.72
CA ASN A 88 -4.58 11.73 0.66
C ASN A 88 -5.94 12.23 1.18
N VAL A 89 -6.14 12.35 2.49
CA VAL A 89 -7.37 12.87 3.09
C VAL A 89 -7.45 14.37 2.90
N ARG A 90 -8.60 14.84 2.38
CA ARG A 90 -8.92 16.24 2.13
C ARG A 90 -10.26 16.62 2.78
N PRO A 91 -10.60 17.91 2.88
CA PRO A 91 -11.91 18.33 3.37
C PRO A 91 -13.08 17.65 2.65
N GLN A 92 -12.98 17.47 1.33
CA GLN A 92 -13.98 16.80 0.50
C GLN A 92 -14.19 15.35 0.90
N THR A 93 -13.11 14.64 1.26
CA THR A 93 -13.16 13.27 1.75
C THR A 93 -14.03 13.17 3.02
N HIS A 94 -13.85 14.09 3.96
CA HIS A 94 -14.67 14.15 5.19
C HIS A 94 -16.13 14.53 4.89
N LEU A 95 -16.37 15.43 3.94
CA LEU A 95 -17.73 15.79 3.52
C LEU A 95 -18.44 14.61 2.86
N ALA A 96 -17.75 13.87 1.99
CA ALA A 96 -18.28 12.63 1.40
C ALA A 96 -18.62 11.60 2.49
N ALA A 97 -17.68 11.35 3.40
CA ALA A 97 -17.90 10.43 4.52
C ALA A 97 -19.09 10.86 5.40
N ALA A 98 -19.22 12.14 5.74
CA ALA A 98 -20.33 12.65 6.54
C ALA A 98 -21.69 12.40 5.87
N LYS A 99 -21.78 12.64 4.55
CA LYS A 99 -23.02 12.35 3.81
C LYS A 99 -23.32 10.85 3.76
N LEU A 100 -22.31 10.01 3.53
CA LEU A 100 -22.48 8.56 3.51
C LEU A 100 -22.93 8.02 4.88
N ILE A 101 -22.33 8.47 5.97
CA ILE A 101 -22.69 8.06 7.33
C ILE A 101 -24.16 8.40 7.67
N SER A 102 -24.73 9.46 7.07
CA SER A 102 -26.12 9.82 7.29
C SER A 102 -27.14 8.75 6.86
N PHE A 103 -26.71 7.74 6.08
CA PHE A 103 -27.53 6.58 5.74
C PHE A 103 -27.67 5.54 6.86
N GLY A 104 -26.94 5.69 7.99
CA GLY A 104 -27.19 4.98 9.24
C GLY A 104 -26.59 3.58 9.37
N PHE A 105 -25.56 3.24 8.60
CA PHE A 105 -24.78 2.01 8.79
C PHE A 105 -23.76 2.14 9.95
N ASP A 106 -23.24 1.02 10.44
CA ASP A 106 -22.30 0.99 11.58
C ASP A 106 -20.84 1.20 11.11
N THR A 107 -20.38 2.46 11.18
CA THR A 107 -19.00 2.83 10.85
C THR A 107 -17.96 2.24 11.80
N ALA A 108 -18.33 2.03 13.07
CA ALA A 108 -17.41 1.46 14.05
C ALA A 108 -17.11 -0.01 13.72
N ASP A 109 -18.14 -0.78 13.37
CA ASP A 109 -17.92 -2.18 12.96
C ASP A 109 -17.13 -2.28 11.67
N ILE A 110 -17.42 -1.46 10.66
CA ILE A 110 -16.64 -1.41 9.40
C ILE A 110 -15.16 -1.16 9.69
N ASN A 111 -14.85 -0.10 10.44
CA ASN A 111 -13.46 0.25 10.71
C ASN A 111 -12.76 -0.81 11.56
N ARG A 112 -13.46 -1.39 12.53
CA ARG A 112 -12.95 -2.51 13.33
C ARG A 112 -12.60 -3.72 12.44
N GLN A 113 -13.47 -4.09 11.52
CA GLN A 113 -13.22 -5.21 10.60
C GLN A 113 -12.05 -4.93 9.65
N LEU A 114 -11.91 -3.70 9.16
CA LEU A 114 -10.85 -3.33 8.23
C LEU A 114 -9.47 -3.23 8.88
N PHE A 115 -9.39 -2.75 10.14
CA PHE A 115 -8.11 -2.31 10.70
C PHE A 115 -7.73 -2.96 12.04
N ASP A 116 -8.70 -3.50 12.79
CA ASP A 116 -8.44 -3.94 14.17
C ASP A 116 -8.62 -5.45 14.35
N VAL A 117 -9.25 -6.15 13.40
CA VAL A 117 -9.46 -7.59 13.46
C VAL A 117 -8.44 -8.31 12.58
N ALA A 118 -7.66 -9.18 13.17
CA ALA A 118 -6.70 -10.01 12.45
C ALA A 118 -6.76 -11.47 12.93
N PRO A 119 -6.51 -12.45 12.04
CA PRO A 119 -6.34 -13.84 12.44
C PRO A 119 -5.15 -13.99 13.42
N MET A 120 -5.23 -14.96 14.33
CA MET A 120 -4.15 -15.23 15.29
C MET A 120 -2.78 -15.40 14.61
N LYS A 121 -2.72 -16.08 13.46
CA LYS A 121 -1.49 -16.24 12.68
C LYS A 121 -0.86 -14.92 12.26
N GLN A 122 -1.71 -13.94 11.87
CA GLN A 122 -1.25 -12.60 11.50
C GLN A 122 -0.68 -11.85 12.70
N LEU A 123 -1.31 -11.93 13.88
CA LEU A 123 -0.80 -11.35 15.12
C LEU A 123 0.52 -12.00 15.56
N LEU A 124 0.66 -13.32 15.37
CA LEU A 124 1.91 -14.04 15.64
C LEU A 124 3.02 -13.63 14.65
N LEU A 125 2.68 -13.39 13.37
CA LEU A 125 3.62 -12.84 12.40
C LEU A 125 4.04 -11.41 12.78
N GLU A 126 3.11 -10.54 13.17
CA GLU A 126 3.41 -9.19 13.64
C GLU A 126 4.38 -9.25 14.84
N LYS A 127 4.10 -10.10 15.83
CA LYS A 127 5.02 -10.34 16.95
C LYS A 127 6.41 -10.76 16.46
N THR A 128 6.48 -11.74 15.54
CA THR A 128 7.75 -12.23 15.01
C THR A 128 8.52 -11.12 14.29
N VAL A 129 7.82 -10.28 13.53
CA VAL A 129 8.42 -9.11 12.87
C VAL A 129 8.98 -8.13 13.90
N ILE A 130 8.20 -7.79 14.94
CA ILE A 130 8.64 -6.89 16.02
C ILE A 130 9.88 -7.42 16.72
N ASP A 131 9.91 -8.70 17.08
CA ASP A 131 11.06 -9.36 17.75
C ASP A 131 12.34 -9.35 16.88
N ASN A 132 12.18 -9.22 15.56
CA ASN A 132 13.29 -9.25 14.59
C ASN A 132 13.62 -7.90 13.95
N ILE A 133 12.98 -6.81 14.37
CA ILE A 133 13.39 -5.47 13.92
C ILE A 133 14.83 -5.20 14.38
N ARG A 134 15.65 -4.74 13.44
CA ARG A 134 17.00 -4.23 13.68
C ARG A 134 17.07 -2.77 13.29
N THR A 135 17.87 -2.01 13.99
CA THR A 135 18.08 -0.58 13.70
C THR A 135 19.50 -0.32 13.24
N TYR A 136 19.66 0.66 12.34
CA TYR A 136 20.91 1.10 11.77
C TYR A 136 20.94 2.62 11.74
N LEU A 137 22.13 3.21 11.51
CA LEU A 137 22.32 4.67 11.43
C LEU A 137 21.73 5.37 12.66
N ASP A 138 22.20 4.98 13.85
CA ASP A 138 21.76 5.53 15.13
C ASP A 138 20.21 5.54 15.31
N GLY A 139 19.56 4.48 14.83
CA GLY A 139 18.12 4.30 14.95
C GLY A 139 17.29 4.96 13.84
N LYS A 140 17.91 5.67 12.89
CA LYS A 140 17.22 6.32 11.78
C LYS A 140 16.63 5.33 10.78
N VAL A 141 17.17 4.13 10.70
CA VAL A 141 16.73 3.08 9.79
C VAL A 141 16.25 1.89 10.61
N SER A 142 15.02 1.45 10.39
CA SER A 142 14.47 0.17 10.88
C SER A 142 14.40 -0.86 9.76
N LEU A 143 14.79 -2.09 10.04
CA LEU A 143 14.77 -3.18 9.07
C LEU A 143 14.27 -4.47 9.72
N CYS A 144 13.43 -5.21 9.01
CA CYS A 144 13.11 -6.60 9.31
C CYS A 144 13.13 -7.42 8.02
N CYS A 145 13.73 -8.61 8.10
CA CYS A 145 13.68 -9.62 7.03
C CYS A 145 12.79 -10.78 7.49
N ILE A 146 11.67 -10.97 6.79
CA ILE A 146 10.76 -12.10 6.99
C ILE A 146 11.29 -13.26 6.16
N THR A 147 11.74 -14.31 6.82
CA THR A 147 12.31 -15.50 6.18
C THR A 147 11.25 -16.59 5.97
N GLN A 148 11.53 -17.51 5.05
CA GLN A 148 10.67 -18.69 4.84
C GLN A 148 10.53 -19.56 6.10
N ASP A 149 11.56 -19.64 6.94
CA ASP A 149 11.49 -20.41 8.18
C ASP A 149 10.53 -19.76 9.20
N MET A 150 10.47 -18.43 9.27
CA MET A 150 9.48 -17.72 10.09
C MET A 150 8.06 -18.03 9.63
N LEU A 151 7.80 -17.98 8.31
CA LEU A 151 6.48 -18.26 7.74
C LEU A 151 6.07 -19.72 7.96
N LYS A 152 6.96 -20.67 7.67
CA LYS A 152 6.72 -22.11 7.91
C LYS A 152 6.42 -22.41 9.38
N GLY A 153 7.16 -21.78 10.31
CA GLY A 153 6.93 -21.91 11.75
C GLY A 153 5.53 -21.47 12.19
N LEU A 154 4.91 -20.55 11.44
CA LEU A 154 3.56 -20.04 11.70
C LEU A 154 2.48 -20.70 10.81
N GLY A 155 2.87 -21.54 9.85
CA GLY A 155 1.97 -22.11 8.84
C GLY A 155 1.36 -21.05 7.95
N LEU A 156 2.18 -20.09 7.50
CA LEU A 156 1.83 -18.98 6.60
C LEU A 156 2.49 -19.13 5.23
N GLU A 157 1.84 -18.58 4.21
CA GLU A 157 2.33 -18.50 2.85
C GLU A 157 2.87 -17.09 2.54
N ASP A 158 3.62 -16.95 1.43
CA ASP A 158 4.18 -15.66 0.97
C ASP A 158 3.11 -14.55 0.84
N SER A 159 1.91 -14.91 0.39
CA SER A 159 0.78 -13.99 0.22
C SER A 159 0.17 -13.47 1.53
N GLU A 160 0.46 -14.12 2.66
CA GLU A 160 -0.10 -13.77 3.97
C GLU A 160 0.78 -12.78 4.77
N THR A 161 1.75 -12.14 4.11
CA THR A 161 2.68 -11.17 4.74
C THR A 161 2.27 -9.71 4.59
N ASP A 162 1.09 -9.46 4.04
CA ASP A 162 0.58 -8.11 3.84
C ASP A 162 0.44 -7.35 5.18
N GLY A 163 0.69 -6.04 5.13
CA GLY A 163 0.65 -5.18 6.32
C GLY A 163 1.96 -5.14 7.13
N MET A 164 2.88 -6.09 6.98
CA MET A 164 4.11 -6.13 7.79
C MET A 164 5.04 -4.94 7.57
N THR A 165 5.00 -4.34 6.38
CA THR A 165 5.70 -3.07 6.12
C THR A 165 5.26 -1.95 7.07
N ASN A 166 3.96 -1.90 7.41
CA ASN A 166 3.44 -0.92 8.35
C ASN A 166 3.90 -1.18 9.79
N VAL A 167 4.14 -2.44 10.17
CA VAL A 167 4.67 -2.80 11.48
C VAL A 167 6.07 -2.21 11.67
N VAL A 168 6.96 -2.42 10.68
CA VAL A 168 8.34 -1.92 10.73
C VAL A 168 8.40 -0.38 10.76
N ARG A 169 7.49 0.31 10.05
CA ARG A 169 7.38 1.78 10.04
C ARG A 169 6.98 2.39 11.39
N ARG A 170 6.36 1.64 12.29
CA ARG A 170 5.84 2.17 13.57
C ARG A 170 6.90 2.42 14.62
N LEU A 171 8.18 2.03 14.35
CA LEU A 171 9.27 2.23 15.30
C LEU A 171 9.57 3.73 15.46
N GLU A 172 9.40 4.24 16.66
CA GLU A 172 9.71 5.65 17.00
C GLU A 172 11.18 5.96 16.75
N GLY A 173 11.45 7.13 16.15
CA GLY A 173 12.79 7.60 15.82
C GLY A 173 13.31 7.08 14.47
N SER A 174 12.72 6.04 13.91
CA SER A 174 13.06 5.58 12.56
C SER A 174 12.36 6.44 11.50
N VAL A 175 13.11 6.91 10.53
CA VAL A 175 12.61 7.74 9.42
C VAL A 175 12.70 7.02 8.07
N VAL A 176 13.46 5.93 8.00
CA VAL A 176 13.48 5.00 6.86
C VAL A 176 13.18 3.60 7.36
N SER A 177 12.22 2.93 6.76
CA SER A 177 11.90 1.54 7.10
C SER A 177 12.08 0.62 5.91
N VAL A 178 12.67 -0.55 6.16
CA VAL A 178 12.96 -1.58 5.19
C VAL A 178 12.30 -2.88 5.62
N THR A 179 11.40 -3.39 4.79
CA THR A 179 10.82 -4.72 4.99
C THR A 179 11.30 -5.61 3.86
N MET A 180 12.01 -6.66 4.21
CA MET A 180 12.50 -7.67 3.29
C MET A 180 11.67 -8.95 3.45
N ARG A 181 11.34 -9.61 2.35
CA ARG A 181 10.58 -10.87 2.35
C ARG A 181 11.29 -11.88 1.46
N GLN A 182 11.78 -12.94 2.04
CA GLN A 182 12.29 -14.09 1.31
C GLN A 182 11.10 -14.88 0.76
N LEU A 183 11.00 -14.98 -0.55
CA LEU A 183 9.98 -15.77 -1.22
C LEU A 183 10.39 -17.26 -1.31
N SER A 184 9.41 -18.10 -1.64
CA SER A 184 9.61 -19.55 -1.78
C SER A 184 10.57 -19.95 -2.90
N ASP A 185 10.75 -19.07 -3.91
CA ASP A 185 11.73 -19.24 -5.00
C ASP A 185 13.16 -18.77 -4.64
N GLY A 186 13.37 -18.29 -3.40
CA GLY A 186 14.64 -17.75 -2.91
C GLY A 186 14.86 -16.27 -3.19
N THR A 187 14.01 -15.64 -3.98
CA THR A 187 14.08 -14.18 -4.22
C THR A 187 13.74 -13.41 -2.95
N ILE A 188 14.45 -12.32 -2.67
CA ILE A 188 14.16 -11.43 -1.56
C ILE A 188 13.53 -10.15 -2.10
N ARG A 189 12.24 -9.96 -1.86
CA ARG A 189 11.56 -8.69 -2.14
C ARG A 189 11.83 -7.68 -1.05
N VAL A 190 12.20 -6.47 -1.45
CA VAL A 190 12.51 -5.36 -0.57
C VAL A 190 11.49 -4.25 -0.76
N SER A 191 10.87 -3.84 0.31
CA SER A 191 9.99 -2.67 0.38
C SER A 191 10.65 -1.60 1.24
N LEU A 192 10.85 -0.42 0.67
CA LEU A 192 11.46 0.73 1.33
C LEU A 192 10.40 1.82 1.52
N ARG A 193 10.39 2.45 2.69
CA ARG A 193 9.54 3.61 3.00
C ARG A 193 10.38 4.70 3.65
N SER A 194 10.06 5.96 3.38
CA SER A 194 10.69 7.12 3.98
C SER A 194 9.63 8.08 4.53
N GLU A 195 9.82 8.54 5.75
CA GLU A 195 8.99 9.56 6.41
C GLU A 195 9.63 10.96 6.32
N CYS A 196 10.82 11.06 5.71
CA CYS A 196 11.56 12.29 5.48
C CYS A 196 11.88 12.49 3.98
N ASP A 197 12.76 13.42 3.65
CA ASP A 197 13.15 13.72 2.27
C ASP A 197 14.21 12.77 1.69
N PHE A 198 14.62 11.75 2.45
CA PHE A 198 15.52 10.71 1.95
C PHE A 198 14.85 9.91 0.84
N ASN A 199 15.46 9.90 -0.35
CA ASN A 199 14.90 9.28 -1.54
C ASN A 199 15.16 7.77 -1.57
N VAL A 200 14.18 6.97 -1.15
CA VAL A 200 14.30 5.50 -1.19
C VAL A 200 14.23 4.91 -2.61
N ALA A 201 13.77 5.68 -3.62
CA ALA A 201 13.80 5.22 -5.00
C ALA A 201 15.24 5.13 -5.54
N ASP A 202 16.14 6.02 -5.11
CA ASP A 202 17.55 5.97 -5.48
C ASP A 202 18.24 4.72 -4.91
N VAL A 203 17.84 4.30 -3.70
CA VAL A 203 18.31 3.03 -3.12
C VAL A 203 17.81 1.85 -3.94
N ALA A 204 16.50 1.80 -4.23
CA ALA A 204 15.91 0.72 -5.01
C ALA A 204 16.52 0.62 -6.43
N ALA A 205 16.82 1.76 -7.07
CA ALA A 205 17.43 1.82 -8.40
C ALA A 205 18.83 1.15 -8.44
N CYS A 206 19.61 1.20 -7.35
CA CYS A 206 20.90 0.50 -7.25
C CYS A 206 20.76 -1.03 -7.40
N PHE A 207 19.55 -1.57 -7.22
CA PHE A 207 19.23 -2.99 -7.32
C PHE A 207 18.27 -3.30 -8.49
N GLY A 208 18.17 -2.40 -9.47
CA GLY A 208 17.28 -2.58 -10.63
C GLY A 208 15.80 -2.42 -10.32
N GLY A 209 15.47 -1.89 -9.14
CA GLY A 209 14.11 -1.58 -8.71
C GLY A 209 13.74 -0.12 -9.01
N GLY A 210 12.70 0.38 -8.32
CA GLY A 210 12.21 1.74 -8.50
C GLY A 210 11.06 2.08 -7.58
N GLY A 211 10.46 3.23 -7.82
CA GLY A 211 9.33 3.74 -7.04
C GLY A 211 9.32 5.26 -6.96
N HIS A 212 8.83 5.75 -5.84
CA HIS A 212 8.76 7.18 -5.52
C HIS A 212 9.70 7.51 -4.36
N VAL A 213 9.97 8.81 -4.16
CA VAL A 213 10.84 9.31 -3.09
C VAL A 213 10.56 8.65 -1.74
N ARG A 214 9.28 8.49 -1.38
CA ARG A 214 8.87 7.96 -0.07
C ARG A 214 8.44 6.49 -0.07
N ALA A 215 8.38 5.83 -1.23
CA ALA A 215 7.96 4.44 -1.34
C ALA A 215 8.56 3.78 -2.57
N ALA A 216 9.46 2.84 -2.37
CA ALA A 216 10.14 2.14 -3.45
C ALA A 216 10.30 0.65 -3.12
N GLY A 217 10.66 -0.13 -4.12
CA GLY A 217 10.92 -1.55 -3.96
C GLY A 217 11.89 -2.09 -5.00
N CYS A 218 12.57 -3.16 -4.61
CA CYS A 218 13.46 -3.91 -5.48
C CYS A 218 13.41 -5.40 -5.13
N SER A 219 14.13 -6.20 -5.89
CA SER A 219 14.35 -7.62 -5.59
C SER A 219 15.84 -7.91 -5.54
N LEU A 220 16.22 -8.81 -4.66
CA LEU A 220 17.60 -9.26 -4.46
C LEU A 220 17.64 -10.79 -4.52
N ASP A 221 18.72 -11.33 -5.01
CA ASP A 221 19.05 -12.74 -4.91
C ASP A 221 20.09 -12.96 -3.81
N GLY A 222 20.15 -14.16 -3.25
CA GLY A 222 21.12 -14.56 -2.25
C GLY A 222 20.53 -14.82 -0.87
N GLU A 223 21.40 -14.95 0.12
CA GLU A 223 20.99 -15.21 1.49
C GLU A 223 20.49 -13.94 2.18
N PRO A 224 19.50 -14.06 3.08
CA PRO A 224 18.94 -12.91 3.79
C PRO A 224 19.98 -12.02 4.48
N ALA A 225 21.00 -12.60 5.10
CA ALA A 225 22.05 -11.85 5.80
C ALA A 225 22.86 -10.97 4.83
N GLU A 226 23.27 -11.52 3.68
CA GLU A 226 24.01 -10.78 2.65
C GLU A 226 23.14 -9.67 2.03
N ALA A 227 21.86 -9.95 1.79
CA ALA A 227 20.92 -8.98 1.26
C ALA A 227 20.71 -7.81 2.22
N ILE A 228 20.64 -8.06 3.53
CA ILE A 228 20.56 -7.03 4.58
C ILE A 228 21.81 -6.12 4.52
N GLU A 229 23.01 -6.70 4.50
CA GLU A 229 24.26 -5.95 4.45
C GLU A 229 24.33 -5.05 3.22
N ARG A 230 23.95 -5.58 2.05
CA ARG A 230 23.93 -4.82 0.79
C ARG A 230 22.97 -3.63 0.85
N ILE A 231 21.75 -3.82 1.33
CA ILE A 231 20.75 -2.75 1.45
C ILE A 231 21.20 -1.69 2.44
N VAL A 232 21.69 -2.10 3.61
CA VAL A 232 22.14 -1.18 4.66
C VAL A 232 23.35 -0.37 4.19
N SER A 233 24.31 -0.97 3.48
CA SER A 233 25.45 -0.27 2.90
C SER A 233 25.00 0.82 1.93
N VAL A 234 24.13 0.52 0.99
CA VAL A 234 23.64 1.52 0.01
C VAL A 234 22.87 2.64 0.71
N ILE A 235 22.02 2.31 1.70
CA ILE A 235 21.32 3.35 2.48
C ILE A 235 22.33 4.25 3.20
N SER A 236 23.37 3.67 3.82
CA SER A 236 24.41 4.44 4.53
C SER A 236 25.17 5.37 3.60
N ASP A 237 25.57 4.89 2.42
CA ASP A 237 26.28 5.68 1.43
C ASP A 237 25.44 6.87 0.97
N LYS A 238 24.17 6.62 0.61
CA LYS A 238 23.22 7.65 0.18
C LYS A 238 22.86 8.63 1.30
N TRP A 239 22.79 8.16 2.54
CA TRP A 239 22.55 9.02 3.70
C TRP A 239 23.67 10.01 3.88
N ASN A 240 24.92 9.56 3.83
CA ASN A 240 26.11 10.41 3.93
C ASN A 240 26.26 11.42 2.77
N GLU A 241 25.67 11.12 1.60
CA GLU A 241 25.60 12.06 0.46
C GLU A 241 24.62 13.21 0.72
N THR A 242 23.53 12.95 1.46
CA THR A 242 22.46 13.94 1.74
C THR A 242 22.82 14.90 2.90
N GLU A 243 23.74 14.50 3.80
CA GLU A 243 24.19 15.34 4.92
C GLU A 243 25.35 16.29 4.55
N LYS A 244 25.83 16.24 3.32
CA LYS A 244 26.88 17.14 2.79
C LYS A 244 26.30 18.32 2.02
#